data_7d0e07f37b477486a6b8ed5be7019d32
#
_entry.id   7d0e07f37b477486a6b8ed5be7019d32
#
_cell.length_a   1.000
_cell.length_b   1.000
_cell.length_c   1.000
_cell.angle_alpha   90.00
_cell.angle_beta   90.00
_cell.angle_gamma   90.00
#
_symmetry.space_group_name_H-M   'P 1'
#
loop_
_entity.id
_entity.type
_entity.pdbx_description
1 polymer ?
#
loop_
_entity_poly.entity_id
_entity_poly.type
_entity_poly.pdbx_seq_one_letter_code
_entity_poly.pdbx_strand_id
1 'polypeptide(L)'
;PAVPLIVAFSKALRLATIDLEKRERFIERLNLKIVDALKKYDGVMINKTKYSIPHILNISLRNIKAETFLHALEEYEIYVSSNTACSSGTLSSSILAIYNDKVRASSTLRISLSHLTTSDEINKFIEHFDYIYKRLSGLNS
;
A
#
# COMPACT_ATOMS: atom_id res chain seq x y z
N PRO A 1 -10.84 12.97 36.79
CA PRO A 1 -10.99 12.48 35.42
C PRO A 1 -10.44 13.55 34.46
N ALA A 2 -9.73 13.13 33.40
CA ALA A 2 -9.17 14.02 32.37
C ALA A 2 -10.30 14.49 31.40
N VAL A 3 -11.25 15.28 31.92
CA VAL A 3 -12.44 15.73 31.17
C VAL A 3 -12.09 16.36 29.82
N PRO A 4 -11.06 17.25 29.69
CA PRO A 4 -10.70 17.81 28.40
C PRO A 4 -10.31 16.75 27.37
N LEU A 5 -9.59 15.69 27.76
CA LEU A 5 -9.20 14.60 26.86
C LEU A 5 -10.41 13.75 26.43
N ILE A 6 -11.37 13.50 27.34
CA ILE A 6 -12.61 12.80 27.04
C ILE A 6 -13.42 13.57 26.00
N VAL A 7 -13.58 14.88 26.19
CA VAL A 7 -14.31 15.76 25.26
C VAL A 7 -13.60 15.80 23.89
N ALA A 8 -12.26 15.95 23.88
CA ALA A 8 -11.48 15.93 22.64
C ALA A 8 -11.62 14.59 21.89
N PHE A 9 -11.54 13.47 22.60
CA PHE A 9 -11.73 12.14 22.03
C PHE A 9 -13.15 11.96 21.45
N SER A 10 -14.18 12.37 22.20
CA SER A 10 -15.58 12.31 21.73
C SER A 10 -15.79 13.13 20.45
N LYS A 11 -15.17 14.32 20.40
CA LYS A 11 -15.21 15.18 19.20
C LYS A 11 -14.50 14.52 18.04
N ALA A 12 -13.29 13.97 18.24
CA ALA A 12 -12.52 13.28 17.22
C ALA A 12 -13.28 12.06 16.68
N LEU A 13 -13.85 11.24 17.55
CA LEU A 13 -14.68 10.08 17.17
C LEU A 13 -15.89 10.51 16.33
N ARG A 14 -16.60 11.54 16.75
CA ARG A 14 -17.73 12.07 15.97
C ARG A 14 -17.29 12.54 14.58
N LEU A 15 -16.17 13.25 14.47
CA LEU A 15 -15.65 13.70 13.18
C LEU A 15 -15.18 12.53 12.31
N ALA A 16 -14.58 11.50 12.89
CA ALA A 16 -14.15 10.31 12.18
C ALA A 16 -15.33 9.50 11.60
N THR A 17 -16.48 9.49 12.26
CA THR A 17 -17.69 8.76 11.84
C THR A 17 -18.55 9.55 10.83
N ILE A 18 -18.36 10.85 10.71
CA ILE A 18 -19.07 11.65 9.69
C ILE A 18 -18.64 11.20 8.30
N ASP A 19 -19.62 10.91 7.44
CA ASP A 19 -19.40 10.50 6.04
C ASP A 19 -18.52 9.23 5.88
N LEU A 20 -18.45 8.35 6.87
CA LEU A 20 -17.59 7.17 6.87
C LEU A 20 -17.78 6.32 5.60
N GLU A 21 -19.01 5.97 5.26
CA GLU A 21 -19.33 5.16 4.07
C GLU A 21 -18.93 5.87 2.76
N LYS A 22 -19.10 7.19 2.69
CA LYS A 22 -18.73 7.99 1.51
C LYS A 22 -17.20 8.00 1.33
N ARG A 23 -16.47 8.16 2.44
CA ARG A 23 -15.01 8.11 2.45
C ARG A 23 -14.50 6.73 2.07
N GLU A 24 -15.10 5.68 2.62
CA GLU A 24 -14.73 4.30 2.31
C GLU A 24 -14.92 3.99 0.83
N ARG A 25 -16.09 4.30 0.25
CA ARG A 25 -16.35 4.15 -1.19
C ARG A 25 -15.40 4.95 -2.07
N PHE A 26 -15.00 6.13 -1.62
CA PHE A 26 -14.00 6.94 -2.33
C PHE A 26 -12.63 6.25 -2.34
N ILE A 27 -12.16 5.80 -1.18
CA ILE A 27 -10.88 5.10 -1.04
C ILE A 27 -10.89 3.78 -1.81
N GLU A 28 -12.01 3.06 -1.78
CA GLU A 28 -12.16 1.82 -2.54
C GLU A 28 -11.97 2.04 -4.04
N ARG A 29 -12.54 3.11 -4.60
CA ARG A 29 -12.33 3.47 -6.02
C ARG A 29 -10.86 3.74 -6.33
N LEU A 30 -10.15 4.45 -5.46
CA LEU A 30 -8.71 4.71 -5.61
C LEU A 30 -7.91 3.40 -5.54
N ASN A 31 -8.22 2.53 -4.58
CA ASN A 31 -7.61 1.22 -4.43
C ASN A 31 -7.81 0.37 -5.69
N LEU A 32 -9.04 0.26 -6.18
CA LEU A 32 -9.37 -0.49 -7.39
C LEU A 32 -8.62 0.06 -8.62
N LYS A 33 -8.50 1.36 -8.74
CA LYS A 33 -7.73 1.99 -9.82
C LYS A 33 -6.26 1.57 -9.82
N ILE A 34 -5.63 1.51 -8.64
CA ILE A 34 -4.25 1.01 -8.51
C ILE A 34 -4.21 -0.48 -8.87
N VAL A 35 -5.09 -1.29 -8.28
CA VAL A 35 -5.13 -2.74 -8.54
C VAL A 35 -5.26 -3.03 -10.03
N ASP A 36 -6.16 -2.34 -10.73
CA ASP A 36 -6.38 -2.55 -12.16
C ASP A 36 -5.17 -2.14 -13.00
N ALA A 37 -4.50 -1.04 -12.63
CA ALA A 37 -3.27 -0.62 -13.29
C ALA A 37 -2.11 -1.60 -13.08
N LEU A 38 -2.06 -2.28 -11.93
CA LEU A 38 -0.99 -3.22 -11.60
C LEU A 38 -1.20 -4.63 -12.17
N LYS A 39 -2.42 -5.01 -12.53
CA LYS A 39 -2.73 -6.34 -13.11
C LYS A 39 -1.97 -6.66 -14.41
N LYS A 40 -1.51 -5.65 -15.12
CA LYS A 40 -0.76 -5.83 -16.38
C LYS A 40 0.65 -6.38 -16.20
N TYR A 41 1.17 -6.42 -14.96
CA TYR A 41 2.52 -6.88 -14.67
C TYR A 41 2.52 -8.29 -14.08
N ASP A 42 3.05 -9.27 -14.79
CA ASP A 42 3.10 -10.68 -14.35
C ASP A 42 3.91 -10.88 -13.06
N GLY A 43 4.88 -10.00 -12.80
CA GLY A 43 5.70 -10.05 -11.59
C GLY A 43 5.09 -9.32 -10.37
N VAL A 44 3.91 -8.71 -10.49
CA VAL A 44 3.23 -8.03 -9.38
C VAL A 44 2.11 -8.91 -8.84
N MET A 45 2.22 -9.26 -7.56
CA MET A 45 1.22 -10.07 -6.85
C MET A 45 0.43 -9.20 -5.89
N ILE A 46 -0.89 -9.12 -6.06
CA ILE A 46 -1.78 -8.41 -5.14
C ILE A 46 -2.05 -9.31 -3.93
N ASN A 47 -1.75 -8.82 -2.73
CA ASN A 47 -1.97 -9.52 -1.46
C ASN A 47 -3.31 -9.06 -0.87
N LYS A 48 -4.39 -9.70 -1.28
CA LYS A 48 -5.75 -9.36 -0.84
C LYS A 48 -6.51 -10.60 -0.39
N THR A 49 -7.21 -10.48 0.71
CA THR A 49 -8.16 -11.48 1.21
C THR A 49 -9.57 -10.88 1.24
N LYS A 50 -10.58 -11.69 1.55
CA LYS A 50 -11.97 -11.22 1.73
C LYS A 50 -12.14 -10.23 2.91
N TYR A 51 -11.17 -10.17 3.81
CA TYR A 51 -11.17 -9.29 4.98
C TYR A 51 -10.29 -8.05 4.79
N SER A 52 -9.68 -7.87 3.63
CA SER A 52 -8.82 -6.70 3.37
C SER A 52 -9.65 -5.43 3.26
N ILE A 53 -9.23 -4.40 3.98
CA ILE A 53 -9.84 -3.07 3.94
C ILE A 53 -9.29 -2.25 2.76
N PRO A 54 -10.09 -1.34 2.17
CA PRO A 54 -9.65 -0.58 1.00
C PRO A 54 -8.54 0.45 1.28
N HIS A 55 -8.34 0.82 2.54
CA HIS A 55 -7.31 1.80 2.95
C HIS A 55 -5.88 1.29 2.81
N ILE A 56 -5.69 -0.03 2.77
CA ILE A 56 -4.38 -0.65 2.71
C ILE A 56 -4.34 -1.62 1.52
N LEU A 57 -3.45 -1.34 0.59
CA LEU A 57 -3.12 -2.26 -0.50
C LEU A 57 -1.72 -2.82 -0.24
N ASN A 58 -1.61 -4.13 -0.16
CA ASN A 58 -0.33 -4.82 -0.07
C ASN A 58 -0.05 -5.54 -1.39
N ILE A 59 1.16 -5.36 -1.91
CA ILE A 59 1.63 -6.01 -3.14
C ILE A 59 2.97 -6.67 -2.88
N SER A 60 3.33 -7.65 -3.70
CA SER A 60 4.68 -8.24 -3.72
C SER A 60 5.25 -8.18 -5.12
N LEU A 61 6.56 -7.97 -5.23
CA LEU A 61 7.28 -7.80 -6.49
C LEU A 61 8.19 -9.02 -6.71
N ARG A 62 7.89 -9.84 -7.72
CA ARG A 62 8.77 -10.96 -8.09
C ARG A 62 10.08 -10.44 -8.68
N ASN A 63 11.20 -10.97 -8.19
CA ASN A 63 12.54 -10.62 -8.67
C ASN A 63 12.99 -9.16 -8.46
N ILE A 64 12.24 -8.36 -7.70
CA ILE A 64 12.63 -7.00 -7.34
C ILE A 64 12.60 -6.89 -5.82
N LYS A 65 13.69 -6.42 -5.23
CA LYS A 65 13.74 -6.16 -3.78
C LYS A 65 12.81 -5.00 -3.43
N ALA A 66 11.94 -5.20 -2.43
CA ALA A 66 10.98 -4.18 -1.99
C ALA A 66 11.67 -2.86 -1.60
N GLU A 67 12.79 -2.91 -0.90
CA GLU A 67 13.57 -1.74 -0.49
C GLU A 67 14.12 -0.96 -1.67
N THR A 68 14.64 -1.65 -2.71
CA THR A 68 15.12 -0.98 -3.93
C THR A 68 14.00 -0.26 -4.66
N PHE A 69 12.82 -0.88 -4.72
CA PHE A 69 11.64 -0.26 -5.34
C PHE A 69 11.11 0.92 -4.53
N LEU A 70 11.09 0.78 -3.20
CA LEU A 70 10.69 1.84 -2.27
C LEU A 70 11.57 3.08 -2.43
N HIS A 71 12.90 2.93 -2.39
CA HIS A 71 13.83 4.04 -2.56
C HIS A 71 13.72 4.69 -3.96
N ALA A 72 13.44 3.91 -4.99
CA ALA A 72 13.19 4.47 -6.32
C ALA A 72 11.89 5.28 -6.40
N LEU A 73 10.87 4.96 -5.60
CA LEU A 73 9.65 5.78 -5.48
C LEU A 73 9.91 7.07 -4.69
N GLU A 74 10.76 7.02 -3.65
CA GLU A 74 11.14 8.19 -2.85
C GLU A 74 11.82 9.28 -3.69
N GLU A 75 12.55 8.92 -4.76
CA GLU A 75 13.13 9.88 -5.73
C GLU A 75 12.05 10.78 -6.38
N TYR A 76 10.79 10.33 -6.39
CA TYR A 76 9.63 11.05 -6.94
C TYR A 76 8.67 11.56 -5.86
N GLU A 77 9.12 11.63 -4.60
CA GLU A 77 8.32 12.06 -3.45
C GLU A 77 7.08 11.16 -3.20
N ILE A 78 7.18 9.87 -3.57
CA ILE A 78 6.14 8.86 -3.35
C ILE A 78 6.60 7.93 -2.24
N TYR A 79 5.91 7.99 -1.11
CA TYR A 79 6.27 7.25 0.11
C TYR A 79 5.34 6.06 0.33
N VAL A 80 5.92 4.88 0.30
CA VAL A 80 5.26 3.60 0.63
C VAL A 80 6.04 2.92 1.75
N SER A 81 5.54 1.83 2.30
CA SER A 81 6.23 1.10 3.35
C SER A 81 6.57 -0.32 2.90
N SER A 82 7.76 -0.79 3.22
CA SER A 82 8.06 -2.23 3.21
C SER A 82 7.59 -2.83 4.54
N ASN A 83 7.12 -4.08 4.56
CA ASN A 83 6.72 -4.75 5.81
C ASN A 83 7.90 -5.07 6.74
N THR A 84 9.11 -4.73 6.34
CA THR A 84 10.36 -5.05 7.05
C THR A 84 10.84 -3.93 7.97
N ALA A 85 10.10 -2.84 8.11
CA ALA A 85 10.53 -1.67 8.89
C ALA A 85 10.83 -1.95 10.38
N CYS A 86 10.26 -3.01 10.96
CA CYS A 86 10.56 -3.43 12.33
C CYS A 86 11.48 -4.66 12.43
N SER A 87 11.85 -5.26 11.29
CA SER A 87 12.67 -6.45 11.22
C SER A 87 13.50 -6.44 9.94
N SER A 88 14.62 -5.71 9.96
CA SER A 88 15.56 -5.62 8.84
C SER A 88 15.85 -7.02 8.25
N GLY A 89 15.41 -7.25 7.03
CA GLY A 89 15.71 -8.46 6.27
C GLY A 89 14.83 -9.69 6.57
N THR A 90 13.76 -9.58 7.35
CA THR A 90 12.87 -10.72 7.64
C THR A 90 11.65 -10.74 6.73
N LEU A 91 11.17 -11.97 6.48
CA LEU A 91 9.95 -12.21 5.70
C LEU A 91 8.72 -11.60 6.40
N SER A 92 7.79 -11.07 5.64
CA SER A 92 6.48 -10.67 6.16
C SER A 92 5.76 -11.90 6.76
N SER A 93 5.67 -11.96 8.07
CA SER A 93 5.01 -13.08 8.76
C SER A 93 3.54 -13.21 8.38
N SER A 94 2.85 -12.09 8.19
CA SER A 94 1.44 -12.07 7.77
C SER A 94 1.26 -12.64 6.36
N ILE A 95 2.09 -12.23 5.41
CA ILE A 95 2.02 -12.73 4.02
C ILE A 95 2.43 -14.19 3.97
N LEU A 96 3.44 -14.58 4.73
CA LEU A 96 3.86 -15.99 4.81
C LEU A 96 2.75 -16.87 5.40
N ALA A 97 2.07 -16.42 6.45
CA ALA A 97 0.96 -17.14 7.07
C ALA A 97 -0.25 -17.31 6.12
N ILE A 98 -0.54 -16.31 5.28
CA ILE A 98 -1.70 -16.34 4.36
C ILE A 98 -1.40 -17.17 3.11
N TYR A 99 -0.21 -17.00 2.52
CA TYR A 99 0.10 -17.55 1.18
C TYR A 99 1.12 -18.69 1.21
N ASN A 100 1.83 -18.92 2.32
CA ASN A 100 2.93 -19.87 2.46
C ASN A 100 3.99 -19.77 1.34
N ASP A 101 4.26 -18.55 0.90
CA ASP A 101 5.18 -18.21 -0.20
C ASP A 101 6.27 -17.25 0.31
N LYS A 102 7.50 -17.75 0.38
CA LYS A 102 8.66 -16.99 0.88
C LYS A 102 9.07 -15.85 -0.07
N VAL A 103 8.99 -16.07 -1.39
CA VAL A 103 9.30 -15.03 -2.38
C VAL A 103 8.33 -13.88 -2.25
N ARG A 104 7.04 -14.20 -2.17
CA ARG A 104 5.96 -13.24 -1.95
C ARG A 104 6.14 -12.49 -0.62
N ALA A 105 6.49 -13.19 0.46
CA ALA A 105 6.67 -12.60 1.78
C ALA A 105 7.92 -11.71 1.90
N SER A 106 8.96 -11.92 1.07
CA SER A 106 10.21 -11.17 1.11
C SER A 106 10.20 -9.87 0.30
N SER A 107 9.21 -9.68 -0.57
CA SER A 107 9.17 -8.57 -1.56
C SER A 107 7.94 -7.69 -1.41
N THR A 108 7.39 -7.57 -0.20
CA THR A 108 6.12 -6.87 0.04
C THR A 108 6.29 -5.36 0.14
N LEU A 109 5.36 -4.64 -0.49
CA LEU A 109 5.16 -3.20 -0.33
C LEU A 109 3.74 -2.94 0.16
N ARG A 110 3.59 -2.00 1.08
CA ARG A 110 2.31 -1.53 1.61
C ARG A 110 2.03 -0.11 1.14
N ILE A 111 0.96 0.05 0.41
CA ILE A 111 0.43 1.33 -0.06
C ILE A 111 -0.75 1.67 0.85
N SER A 112 -0.68 2.82 1.52
CA SER A 112 -1.71 3.30 2.44
C SER A 112 -2.47 4.47 1.81
N LEU A 113 -3.78 4.38 1.77
CA LEU A 113 -4.68 5.38 1.22
C LEU A 113 -5.53 6.02 2.33
N SER A 114 -5.90 7.27 2.13
CA SER A 114 -6.81 7.99 3.03
C SER A 114 -7.89 8.74 2.24
N HIS A 115 -8.85 9.32 2.95
CA HIS A 115 -9.84 10.20 2.34
C HIS A 115 -9.26 11.54 1.85
N LEU A 116 -7.99 11.82 2.17
CA LEU A 116 -7.24 12.99 1.69
C LEU A 116 -6.43 12.67 0.43
N THR A 117 -6.25 11.38 0.12
CA THR A 117 -5.54 10.95 -1.09
C THR A 117 -6.32 11.38 -2.34
N THR A 118 -5.66 12.03 -3.27
CA THR A 118 -6.26 12.56 -4.50
C THR A 118 -6.11 11.59 -5.68
N SER A 119 -6.95 11.77 -6.68
CA SER A 119 -6.82 11.00 -7.94
C SER A 119 -5.53 11.31 -8.68
N ASP A 120 -4.99 12.53 -8.54
CA ASP A 120 -3.76 12.95 -9.20
C ASP A 120 -2.52 12.30 -8.55
N GLU A 121 -2.51 12.16 -7.21
CA GLU A 121 -1.49 11.39 -6.51
C GLU A 121 -1.49 9.91 -6.96
N ILE A 122 -2.67 9.31 -7.14
CA ILE A 122 -2.78 7.95 -7.67
C ILE A 122 -2.29 7.86 -9.12
N ASN A 123 -2.58 8.85 -9.97
CA ASN A 123 -2.06 8.89 -11.34
C ASN A 123 -0.54 8.97 -11.36
N LYS A 124 0.05 9.86 -10.56
CA LYS A 124 1.50 9.97 -10.39
C LYS A 124 2.12 8.65 -9.90
N PHE A 125 1.51 8.04 -8.89
CA PHE A 125 1.98 6.74 -8.41
C PHE A 125 2.01 5.69 -9.52
N ILE A 126 0.93 5.56 -10.31
CA ILE A 126 0.83 4.56 -11.40
C ILE A 126 1.87 4.83 -12.48
N GLU A 127 2.08 6.10 -12.86
CA GLU A 127 3.07 6.52 -13.85
C GLU A 127 4.50 6.15 -13.42
N HIS A 128 4.89 6.56 -12.21
CA HIS A 128 6.22 6.28 -11.70
C HIS A 128 6.43 4.81 -11.36
N PHE A 129 5.38 4.11 -10.93
CA PHE A 129 5.43 2.66 -10.77
C PHE A 129 5.76 1.97 -12.09
N ASP A 130 5.11 2.34 -13.19
CA ASP A 130 5.37 1.79 -14.53
C ASP A 130 6.82 2.00 -14.96
N TYR A 131 7.31 3.22 -14.82
CA TYR A 131 8.68 3.58 -15.16
C TYR A 131 9.71 2.78 -14.35
N ILE A 132 9.56 2.76 -13.02
CA ILE A 132 10.48 2.08 -12.11
C ILE A 132 10.44 0.56 -12.32
N TYR A 133 9.22 0.00 -12.47
CA TYR A 133 9.05 -1.43 -12.67
C TYR A 133 9.75 -1.90 -13.96
N LYS A 134 9.60 -1.19 -15.07
CA LYS A 134 10.28 -1.50 -16.34
C LYS A 134 11.80 -1.39 -16.21
N ARG A 135 12.29 -0.35 -15.54
CA ARG A 135 13.73 -0.15 -15.29
C ARG A 135 14.32 -1.30 -14.48
N LEU A 136 13.69 -1.68 -13.37
CA LEU A 136 14.23 -2.69 -12.46
C LEU A 136 14.01 -4.13 -12.94
N SER A 137 12.91 -4.41 -13.64
CA SER A 137 12.67 -5.75 -14.22
C SER A 137 13.62 -6.03 -15.39
N GLY A 138 13.96 -5.02 -16.20
CA GLY A 138 14.94 -5.15 -17.30
C GLY A 138 16.39 -5.35 -16.86
N LEU A 139 16.75 -4.99 -15.63
CA LEU A 139 18.08 -5.23 -15.06
C LEU A 139 18.27 -6.67 -14.54
N ASN A 140 17.20 -7.41 -14.35
CA ASN A 140 17.20 -8.77 -13.80
C ASN A 140 16.88 -9.85 -14.87
N SER A 141 16.84 -9.44 -16.15
CA SER A 141 16.75 -10.32 -17.33
C SER A 141 18.15 -10.54 -17.91
#